data_1488f18ba4ea02d7e327e9d04c7da142
#
_entry.id   1488f18ba4ea02d7e327e9d04c7da142
#
_cell.length_a   1.000
_cell.length_b   1.000
_cell.length_c   1.000
_cell.angle_alpha   90.00
_cell.angle_beta   90.00
_cell.angle_gamma   90.00
#
_symmetry.space_group_name_H-M   'P 1'
#
loop_
_entity.id
_entity.type
_entity.pdbx_description
1 polymer ?
#
loop_
_entity_poly.entity_id
_entity_poly.type
_entity_poly.pdbx_seq_one_letter_code
_entity_poly.pdbx_strand_id
1 'polypeptide(L)'
;MWAKPDETRDGILALCRQTWEVADATIDELGLDAVGRVWWWGDDPVTFHRVLVHVTANTQRHAGHADIIRESIDGSAGLLEGHDNMRGRDPAAWQALHDRIEEAARSADGR
;
A
#
# COMPACT_ATOMS: atom_id res chain seq x y z
N MET A 1 2.70 11.90 -7.16
CA MET A 1 4.19 11.91 -7.08
C MET A 1 4.67 10.87 -8.05
N TRP A 2 5.53 11.22 -8.99
CA TRP A 2 6.11 10.36 -10.02
C TRP A 2 7.55 10.78 -10.26
N ALA A 3 8.37 9.86 -10.76
CA ALA A 3 9.75 10.12 -11.09
C ALA A 3 9.87 11.15 -12.24
N LYS A 4 10.84 12.04 -12.16
CA LYS A 4 11.16 12.98 -13.24
C LYS A 4 11.99 12.27 -14.32
N PRO A 5 12.01 12.79 -15.56
CA PRO A 5 12.75 12.17 -16.65
C PRO A 5 14.26 12.04 -16.44
N ASP A 6 14.83 12.87 -15.57
CA ASP A 6 16.26 12.92 -15.22
C ASP A 6 16.62 12.11 -13.95
N GLU A 7 15.62 11.56 -13.26
CA GLU A 7 15.85 10.72 -12.08
C GLU A 7 16.19 9.29 -12.49
N THR A 8 17.27 8.76 -11.92
CA THR A 8 17.68 7.38 -12.12
C THR A 8 17.02 6.46 -11.07
N ARG A 9 16.87 5.18 -11.40
CA ARG A 9 16.40 4.17 -10.45
C ARG A 9 17.21 4.15 -9.15
N ASP A 10 18.56 4.22 -9.29
CA ASP A 10 19.45 4.18 -8.12
C ASP A 10 19.33 5.45 -7.27
N GLY A 11 19.13 6.62 -7.90
CA GLY A 11 18.84 7.87 -7.21
C GLY A 11 17.54 7.81 -6.42
N ILE A 12 16.48 7.26 -7.01
CA ILE A 12 15.18 7.06 -6.33
C ILE A 12 15.32 6.11 -5.13
N LEU A 13 16.03 5.00 -5.29
CA LEU A 13 16.26 4.06 -4.20
C LEU A 13 17.12 4.65 -3.08
N ALA A 14 18.12 5.48 -3.43
CA ALA A 14 18.93 6.20 -2.44
C ALA A 14 18.07 7.20 -1.64
N LEU A 15 17.21 7.95 -2.31
CA LEU A 15 16.26 8.87 -1.65
C LEU A 15 15.30 8.14 -0.72
N CYS A 16 14.78 6.99 -1.15
CA CYS A 16 13.90 6.17 -0.29
C CYS A 16 14.64 5.74 1.00
N ARG A 17 15.87 5.24 0.88
CA ARG A 17 16.67 4.82 2.04
C ARG A 17 16.92 5.98 3.01
N GLN A 18 17.34 7.13 2.48
CA GLN A 18 17.55 8.33 3.27
C GLN A 18 16.26 8.77 4.00
N THR A 19 15.13 8.68 3.33
CA THR A 19 13.83 9.01 3.92
C THR A 19 13.49 8.06 5.08
N TRP A 20 13.78 6.76 4.94
CA TRP A 20 13.59 5.78 6.01
C TRP A 20 14.50 6.05 7.21
N GLU A 21 15.79 6.36 6.99
CA GLU A 21 16.73 6.71 8.06
C GLU A 21 16.24 7.92 8.88
N VAL A 22 15.73 8.95 8.21
CA VAL A 22 15.14 10.12 8.88
C VAL A 22 13.86 9.77 9.63
N ALA A 23 13.01 8.93 9.06
CA ALA A 23 11.78 8.50 9.71
C ALA A 23 12.07 7.65 10.95
N ASP A 24 13.01 6.69 10.85
CA ASP A 24 13.42 5.84 11.96
C ASP A 24 14.01 6.66 13.10
N ALA A 25 14.91 7.61 12.80
CA ALA A 25 15.45 8.53 13.81
C ALA A 25 14.34 9.35 14.50
N THR A 26 13.34 9.79 13.75
CA THR A 26 12.20 10.54 14.31
C THR A 26 11.35 9.65 15.21
N ILE A 27 11.15 8.37 14.85
CA ILE A 27 10.42 7.40 15.68
C ILE A 27 11.16 7.12 16.98
N ASP A 28 12.49 7.02 16.93
CA ASP A 28 13.32 6.77 18.12
C ASP A 28 13.38 7.98 19.06
N GLU A 29 13.30 9.19 18.52
CA GLU A 29 13.44 10.44 19.29
C GLU A 29 12.12 10.93 19.91
N LEU A 30 10.99 10.72 19.26
CA LEU A 30 9.71 11.29 19.66
C LEU A 30 8.80 10.29 20.37
N GLY A 31 8.25 10.72 21.52
CA GLY A 31 7.14 10.00 22.14
C GLY A 31 5.86 10.07 21.30
N LEU A 32 4.99 9.08 21.43
CA LEU A 32 3.73 9.00 20.69
C LEU A 32 2.80 10.20 20.91
N ASP A 33 2.90 10.83 22.07
CA ASP A 33 2.12 12.01 22.45
C ASP A 33 2.75 13.34 22.01
N ALA A 34 3.94 13.30 21.37
CA ALA A 34 4.55 14.49 20.81
C ALA A 34 3.61 15.18 19.83
N VAL A 35 3.46 16.49 19.96
CA VAL A 35 2.52 17.28 19.19
C VAL A 35 3.26 18.06 18.11
N GLY A 36 2.73 17.97 16.89
CA GLY A 36 3.23 18.70 15.73
C GLY A 36 2.11 19.19 14.84
N ARG A 37 2.46 19.63 13.64
CA ARG A 37 1.51 20.05 12.62
C ARG A 37 1.82 19.39 11.27
N VAL A 38 0.78 19.01 10.57
CA VAL A 38 0.87 18.57 9.17
C VAL A 38 0.18 19.65 8.35
N TRP A 39 0.94 20.50 7.69
CA TRP A 39 0.49 21.75 7.08
C TRP A 39 -0.68 21.59 6.10
N TRP A 40 -0.84 20.43 5.45
CA TRP A 40 -1.97 20.16 4.53
C TRP A 40 -3.17 19.46 5.20
N TRP A 41 -3.11 19.22 6.52
CA TRP A 41 -4.26 18.68 7.29
C TRP A 41 -5.06 19.77 7.98
N GLY A 42 -4.67 21.03 7.82
CA GLY A 42 -5.24 22.18 8.49
C GLY A 42 -4.37 22.68 9.63
N ASP A 43 -4.92 23.60 10.42
CA ASP A 43 -4.17 24.29 11.47
C ASP A 43 -4.16 23.56 12.82
N ASP A 44 -4.98 22.54 12.98
CA ASP A 44 -5.08 21.80 14.22
C ASP A 44 -3.82 20.98 14.50
N PRO A 45 -3.32 21.00 15.75
CA PRO A 45 -2.20 20.18 16.14
C PRO A 45 -2.58 18.69 16.10
N VAL A 46 -1.62 17.85 15.74
CA VAL A 46 -1.78 16.39 15.69
C VAL A 46 -0.71 15.69 16.51
N THR A 47 -1.05 14.57 17.11
CA THR A 47 -0.07 13.74 17.81
C THR A 47 0.78 12.94 16.82
N PHE A 48 1.99 12.61 17.22
CA PHE A 48 2.86 11.73 16.45
C PHE A 48 2.22 10.36 16.22
N HIS A 49 1.51 9.82 17.20
CA HIS A 49 0.70 8.60 17.06
C HIS A 49 -0.29 8.69 15.88
N ARG A 50 -1.03 9.79 15.79
CA ARG A 50 -1.98 9.99 14.66
C ARG A 50 -1.28 10.00 13.32
N VAL A 51 -0.09 10.61 13.23
CA VAL A 51 0.73 10.63 12.00
C VAL A 51 1.18 9.22 11.64
N LEU A 52 1.67 8.41 12.59
CA LEU A 52 2.11 7.04 12.36
C LEU A 52 0.96 6.14 11.88
N VAL A 53 -0.20 6.23 12.52
CA VAL A 53 -1.40 5.49 12.08
C VAL A 53 -1.80 5.89 10.65
N HIS A 54 -1.77 7.19 10.34
CA HIS A 54 -2.08 7.66 9.00
C HIS A 54 -1.08 7.15 7.95
N VAL A 55 0.22 7.24 8.23
CA VAL A 55 1.27 6.78 7.31
C VAL A 55 1.16 5.27 7.08
N THR A 56 0.91 4.49 8.14
CA THR A 56 0.69 3.05 8.04
C THR A 56 -0.50 2.73 7.13
N ALA A 57 -1.65 3.34 7.38
CA ALA A 57 -2.86 3.13 6.58
C ALA A 57 -2.66 3.56 5.12
N ASN A 58 -1.98 4.69 4.89
CA ASN A 58 -1.69 5.19 3.56
C ASN A 58 -0.73 4.27 2.79
N THR A 59 0.31 3.78 3.46
CA THR A 59 1.27 2.83 2.87
C THR A 59 0.61 1.52 2.49
N GLN A 60 -0.24 0.95 3.36
CA GLN A 60 -1.00 -0.26 3.05
C GLN A 60 -1.94 -0.07 1.85
N ARG A 61 -2.57 1.08 1.74
CA ARG A 61 -3.40 1.41 0.57
C ARG A 61 -2.59 1.42 -0.72
N HIS A 62 -1.42 2.05 -0.72
CA HIS A 62 -0.55 2.09 -1.90
C HIS A 62 0.06 0.72 -2.21
N ALA A 63 0.42 -0.06 -1.21
CA ALA A 63 0.88 -1.43 -1.38
C ALA A 63 -0.19 -2.30 -2.06
N GLY A 64 -1.46 -2.18 -1.64
CA GLY A 64 -2.56 -2.89 -2.30
C GLY A 64 -2.77 -2.48 -3.76
N HIS A 65 -2.62 -1.19 -4.11
CA HIS A 65 -2.65 -0.76 -5.50
C HIS A 65 -1.48 -1.34 -6.33
N ALA A 66 -0.28 -1.36 -5.75
CA ALA A 66 0.89 -1.93 -6.41
C ALA A 66 0.74 -3.45 -6.61
N ASP A 67 0.13 -4.14 -5.64
CA ASP A 67 -0.15 -5.58 -5.70
C ASP A 67 -1.10 -5.93 -6.85
N ILE A 68 -2.19 -5.17 -7.00
CA ILE A 68 -3.14 -5.33 -8.13
C ILE A 68 -2.45 -5.13 -9.49
N ILE A 69 -1.60 -4.10 -9.60
CA ILE A 69 -0.84 -3.83 -10.83
C ILE A 69 0.13 -4.98 -11.12
N ARG A 70 0.85 -5.44 -10.10
CA ARG A 70 1.79 -6.56 -10.22
C ARG A 70 1.09 -7.84 -10.64
N GLU A 71 -0.04 -8.18 -10.02
CA GLU A 71 -0.85 -9.34 -10.38
C GLU A 71 -1.28 -9.30 -11.85
N SER A 72 -1.61 -8.10 -12.35
CA SER A 72 -1.99 -7.91 -13.76
C SER A 72 -0.81 -8.08 -14.73
N ILE A 73 0.43 -7.91 -14.27
CA ILE A 73 1.64 -8.01 -15.12
C ILE A 73 2.19 -9.44 -15.14
N ASP A 74 2.36 -10.06 -13.97
CA ASP A 74 3.06 -11.34 -13.82
C ASP A 74 2.27 -12.42 -13.06
N GLY A 75 1.05 -12.11 -12.65
CA GLY A 75 0.19 -13.02 -11.89
C GLY A 75 0.65 -13.22 -10.43
N SER A 76 1.62 -12.45 -9.96
CA SER A 76 2.11 -12.55 -8.58
C SER A 76 1.28 -11.70 -7.65
N ALA A 77 0.92 -12.24 -6.48
CA ALA A 77 0.23 -11.53 -5.42
C ALA A 77 0.91 -11.77 -4.08
N GLY A 78 0.69 -10.84 -3.14
CA GLY A 78 1.19 -10.94 -1.77
C GLY A 78 2.56 -10.31 -1.55
N LEU A 79 2.89 -10.14 -0.27
CA LEU A 79 4.06 -9.39 0.18
C LEU A 79 5.39 -10.14 0.03
N LEU A 80 5.35 -11.47 0.07
CA LEU A 80 6.54 -12.32 0.04
C LEU A 80 6.38 -13.42 -0.99
N GLU A 81 7.47 -13.76 -1.66
CA GLU A 81 7.52 -14.90 -2.56
C GLU A 81 7.14 -16.19 -1.82
N GLY A 82 6.17 -16.93 -2.34
CA GLY A 82 5.64 -18.15 -1.74
C GLY A 82 4.69 -17.96 -0.55
N HIS A 83 4.39 -16.73 -0.15
CA HIS A 83 3.48 -16.39 0.96
C HIS A 83 2.45 -15.35 0.52
N ASP A 84 1.64 -15.73 -0.45
CA ASP A 84 0.64 -14.85 -1.05
C ASP A 84 -0.70 -14.77 -0.27
N ASN A 85 -0.85 -15.56 0.78
CA ASN A 85 -2.12 -15.72 1.52
C ASN A 85 -3.32 -16.15 0.65
N MET A 86 -3.08 -16.59 -0.57
CA MET A 86 -4.11 -17.02 -1.51
C MET A 86 -4.28 -18.54 -1.45
N ARG A 87 -5.52 -18.99 -1.42
CA ARG A 87 -5.82 -20.44 -1.48
C ARG A 87 -5.61 -20.94 -2.90
N GLY A 88 -4.50 -21.64 -3.13
CA GLY A 88 -4.22 -22.36 -4.37
C GLY A 88 -4.26 -21.46 -5.61
N ARG A 89 -3.28 -21.58 -6.46
CA ARG A 89 -3.20 -20.81 -7.72
C ARG A 89 -3.59 -21.65 -8.94
N ASP A 90 -4.56 -22.56 -8.80
CA ASP A 90 -5.10 -23.27 -9.94
C ASP A 90 -5.93 -22.28 -10.78
N PRO A 91 -5.50 -21.97 -12.02
CA PRO A 91 -6.23 -21.05 -12.90
C PRO A 91 -7.67 -21.47 -13.17
N ALA A 92 -7.95 -22.77 -13.24
CA ALA A 92 -9.30 -23.28 -13.46
C ALA A 92 -10.20 -23.04 -12.25
N ALA A 93 -9.67 -23.18 -11.03
CA ALA A 93 -10.41 -22.87 -9.80
C ALA A 93 -10.70 -21.37 -9.69
N TRP A 94 -9.76 -20.50 -10.07
CA TRP A 94 -9.97 -19.05 -10.11
C TRP A 94 -11.02 -18.65 -11.14
N GLN A 95 -10.97 -19.21 -12.33
CA GLN A 95 -11.99 -18.96 -13.36
C GLN A 95 -13.38 -19.39 -12.88
N ALA A 96 -13.49 -20.56 -12.27
CA ALA A 96 -14.76 -21.05 -11.72
C ALA A 96 -15.29 -20.15 -10.58
N LEU A 97 -14.41 -19.60 -9.76
CA LEU A 97 -14.79 -18.63 -8.72
C LEU A 97 -15.29 -17.32 -9.33
N HIS A 98 -14.57 -16.79 -10.32
CA HIS A 98 -14.96 -15.59 -11.06
C HIS A 98 -16.35 -15.74 -11.68
N ASP A 99 -16.59 -16.85 -12.40
CA ASP A 99 -17.87 -17.11 -13.07
C ASP A 99 -19.03 -17.18 -12.07
N ARG A 100 -18.82 -17.77 -10.89
CA ARG A 100 -19.80 -17.81 -9.81
C ARG A 100 -20.10 -16.43 -9.24
N ILE A 101 -19.09 -15.57 -9.07
CA ILE A 101 -19.27 -14.20 -8.58
C ILE A 101 -20.05 -13.39 -9.61
N GLU A 102 -19.70 -13.51 -10.89
CA GLU A 102 -20.38 -12.82 -11.97
C GLU A 102 -21.84 -13.24 -12.10
N GLU A 103 -22.15 -14.54 -12.01
CA GLU A 103 -23.52 -15.06 -12.01
C GLU A 103 -24.32 -14.52 -10.82
N ALA A 104 -23.72 -14.49 -9.62
CA ALA A 104 -24.34 -13.91 -8.45
C ALA A 104 -24.65 -12.41 -8.62
N ALA A 105 -23.73 -11.64 -9.19
CA ALA A 105 -23.91 -10.22 -9.47
C ALA A 105 -25.06 -9.99 -10.46
N ARG A 106 -25.07 -10.70 -11.58
CA ARG A 106 -26.16 -10.62 -12.58
C ARG A 106 -27.53 -10.99 -12.01
N SER A 107 -27.55 -11.99 -11.13
CA SER A 107 -28.79 -12.40 -10.47
C SER A 107 -29.33 -11.36 -9.48
N ALA A 108 -28.43 -10.53 -8.92
CA ALA A 108 -28.80 -9.45 -8.01
C ALA A 108 -29.35 -8.23 -8.76
N ASP A 109 -28.81 -7.92 -9.96
CA ASP A 109 -29.26 -6.78 -10.79
C ASP A 109 -30.68 -6.97 -11.37
N GLY A 110 -31.19 -8.20 -11.40
CA GLY A 110 -32.50 -8.54 -11.91
C GLY A 110 -33.63 -8.50 -10.88
N ARG A 111 -33.40 -7.96 -9.66
CA ARG A 111 -34.42 -7.88 -8.59
C ARG A 111 -34.94 -6.49 -8.38
#